data_2b84e53494a3a602e8a13db327423949
#
_entry.id   2b84e53494a3a602e8a13db327423949
#
_cell.length_a   1.000
_cell.length_b   1.000
_cell.length_c   1.000
_cell.angle_alpha   90.00
_cell.angle_beta   90.00
_cell.angle_gamma   90.00
#
_symmetry.space_group_name_H-M   'P 1'
#
loop_
_entity.id
_entity.type
_entity.pdbx_description
1 polymer ?
#
loop_
_entity_poly.entity_id
_entity_poly.type
_entity_poly.pdbx_seq_one_letter_code
_entity_poly.pdbx_strand_id
1 'polypeptide(L)'
;MTRIAPFALAALLGSTSLAAAQTLYFSAIPDEDETRLIERFSAVAEYLEGELGVDVEFVPVKSYAASVTAFRNDQIQLAWFGGLTGVQARLAVPDARAIAQGKEDPIFVSYFIANTETGLEQSDTFPEAAKGMSFTFGAKTSTSGRLMPEYWIRQETGEAPEAFFSKVGFSGDHSQTLRLVASGAWDIGALNFAVYDKAVEEGAPEVETAKVIWQTPPYPDYNWTIRGDVDARFGEGFADKVQAALIGMDDPDLLAAFPREAFIPAANEDFQPIEETAKELGLIE
;
A
#
# COMPACT_ATOMS: atom_id res chain seq x y z
N MET A 1 47.93 55.33 -46.02
CA MET A 1 48.09 53.92 -45.64
C MET A 1 47.18 53.70 -44.44
N THR A 2 45.94 53.20 -44.70
CA THR A 2 44.90 53.06 -43.69
C THR A 2 44.81 51.57 -43.36
N ARG A 3 45.10 51.18 -42.13
CA ARG A 3 45.02 49.83 -41.64
C ARG A 3 43.59 49.52 -41.12
N ILE A 4 42.93 48.61 -41.77
CA ILE A 4 41.63 48.07 -41.35
C ILE A 4 41.90 46.88 -40.41
N ALA A 5 41.41 46.92 -39.19
CA ALA A 5 41.45 45.82 -38.24
C ALA A 5 40.21 44.91 -38.42
N PRO A 6 40.36 43.60 -38.42
CA PRO A 6 39.20 42.71 -38.49
C PRO A 6 38.53 42.57 -37.12
N PHE A 7 37.22 42.83 -37.06
CA PHE A 7 36.34 42.47 -35.92
C PHE A 7 36.10 40.96 -35.96
N ALA A 8 36.56 40.25 -34.93
CA ALA A 8 36.23 38.83 -34.74
C ALA A 8 34.88 38.76 -33.99
N LEU A 9 33.84 38.27 -34.65
CA LEU A 9 32.53 38.00 -34.09
C LEU A 9 32.60 36.62 -33.39
N ALA A 10 32.70 36.59 -32.07
CA ALA A 10 32.62 35.37 -31.29
C ALA A 10 31.17 34.91 -31.20
N ALA A 11 30.78 33.85 -31.90
CA ALA A 11 29.51 33.20 -31.78
C ALA A 11 29.50 32.38 -30.47
N LEU A 12 28.75 32.81 -29.46
CA LEU A 12 28.39 31.99 -28.29
C LEU A 12 27.41 30.90 -28.76
N LEU A 13 27.91 29.71 -28.97
CA LEU A 13 27.10 28.49 -29.08
C LEU A 13 26.59 28.15 -27.65
N GLY A 14 25.40 28.59 -27.32
CA GLY A 14 24.69 28.13 -26.15
C GLY A 14 24.37 26.65 -26.32
N SER A 15 25.10 25.79 -25.60
CA SER A 15 24.74 24.36 -25.48
C SER A 15 23.47 24.28 -24.64
N THR A 16 22.31 24.20 -25.27
CA THR A 16 21.10 23.73 -24.62
C THR A 16 21.30 22.24 -24.35
N SER A 17 21.66 21.89 -23.11
CA SER A 17 21.52 20.52 -22.63
C SER A 17 20.03 20.19 -22.73
N LEU A 18 19.68 19.29 -23.65
CA LEU A 18 18.42 18.55 -23.51
C LEU A 18 18.57 17.73 -22.22
N ALA A 19 18.00 18.21 -21.12
CA ALA A 19 17.77 17.36 -19.97
C ALA A 19 16.92 16.19 -20.50
N ALA A 20 17.43 14.98 -20.43
CA ALA A 20 16.61 13.79 -20.68
C ALA A 20 15.39 13.90 -19.77
N ALA A 21 14.20 13.73 -20.31
CA ALA A 21 12.98 13.68 -19.52
C ALA A 21 13.17 12.59 -18.44
N GLN A 22 13.07 12.98 -17.19
CA GLN A 22 13.18 12.03 -16.07
C GLN A 22 11.84 11.40 -15.85
N THR A 23 11.80 10.07 -15.83
CA THR A 23 10.59 9.30 -15.55
C THR A 23 10.41 9.14 -14.04
N LEU A 24 9.22 9.44 -13.54
CA LEU A 24 8.80 9.09 -12.18
C LEU A 24 8.33 7.64 -12.17
N TYR A 25 9.08 6.78 -11.51
CA TYR A 25 8.66 5.40 -11.32
C TYR A 25 7.88 5.28 -10.02
N PHE A 26 6.71 4.64 -10.08
CA PHE A 26 5.95 4.33 -8.88
C PHE A 26 5.49 2.88 -8.84
N SER A 27 5.13 2.41 -7.65
CA SER A 27 4.63 1.06 -7.43
C SER A 27 3.49 1.04 -6.43
N ALA A 28 2.87 -0.11 -6.28
CA ALA A 28 1.93 -0.43 -5.21
C ALA A 28 2.28 -1.78 -4.60
N ILE A 29 1.91 -1.98 -3.33
CA ILE A 29 1.97 -3.33 -2.73
C ILE A 29 1.03 -4.26 -3.50
N PRO A 30 1.41 -5.52 -3.77
CA PRO A 30 0.57 -6.48 -4.47
C PRO A 30 -0.47 -7.09 -3.52
N ASP A 31 -1.48 -6.30 -3.16
CA ASP A 31 -2.54 -6.64 -2.21
C ASP A 31 -3.67 -7.46 -2.84
N GLU A 32 -3.74 -7.47 -4.17
CA GLU A 32 -4.66 -8.24 -4.99
C GLU A 32 -3.93 -8.97 -6.14
N ASP A 33 -4.70 -9.54 -7.07
CA ASP A 33 -4.20 -10.18 -8.30
C ASP A 33 -3.38 -9.23 -9.19
N GLU A 34 -2.24 -9.71 -9.72
CA GLU A 34 -1.28 -8.90 -10.49
C GLU A 34 -1.92 -8.25 -11.74
N THR A 35 -2.80 -8.96 -12.44
CA THR A 35 -3.45 -8.43 -13.65
C THR A 35 -4.33 -7.24 -13.32
N ARG A 36 -5.13 -7.35 -12.26
CA ARG A 36 -5.98 -6.25 -11.79
C ARG A 36 -5.13 -5.04 -11.35
N LEU A 37 -4.00 -5.27 -10.68
CA LEU A 37 -3.10 -4.20 -10.26
C LEU A 37 -2.52 -3.43 -11.45
N ILE A 38 -2.06 -4.14 -12.49
CA ILE A 38 -1.50 -3.51 -13.69
C ILE A 38 -2.56 -2.65 -14.39
N GLU A 39 -3.78 -3.16 -14.57
CA GLU A 39 -4.88 -2.41 -15.18
C GLU A 39 -5.21 -1.14 -14.38
N ARG A 40 -5.37 -1.26 -13.07
CA ARG A 40 -5.66 -0.15 -12.15
C ARG A 40 -4.58 0.93 -12.22
N PHE A 41 -3.33 0.56 -12.01
CA PHE A 41 -2.25 1.52 -11.88
C PHE A 41 -1.72 2.07 -13.21
N SER A 42 -2.06 1.46 -14.36
CA SER A 42 -1.81 2.07 -15.67
C SER A 42 -2.63 3.35 -15.85
N ALA A 43 -3.90 3.36 -15.49
CA ALA A 43 -4.74 4.56 -15.54
C ALA A 43 -4.26 5.65 -14.58
N VAL A 44 -3.78 5.25 -13.39
CA VAL A 44 -3.18 6.18 -12.41
C VAL A 44 -1.87 6.78 -12.96
N ALA A 45 -1.05 6.00 -13.68
CA ALA A 45 0.16 6.50 -14.32
C ALA A 45 -0.18 7.59 -15.35
N GLU A 46 -1.14 7.36 -16.24
CA GLU A 46 -1.59 8.32 -17.25
C GLU A 46 -2.12 9.61 -16.60
N TYR A 47 -2.90 9.50 -15.54
CA TYR A 47 -3.38 10.65 -14.77
C TYR A 47 -2.22 11.46 -14.19
N LEU A 48 -1.31 10.79 -13.47
CA LEU A 48 -0.16 11.47 -12.86
C LEU A 48 0.78 12.09 -13.91
N GLU A 49 0.97 11.46 -15.07
CA GLU A 49 1.73 12.03 -16.19
C GLU A 49 1.11 13.34 -16.66
N GLY A 50 -0.21 13.37 -16.84
CA GLY A 50 -0.95 14.58 -17.22
C GLY A 50 -0.81 15.70 -16.20
N GLU A 51 -0.95 15.39 -14.91
CA GLU A 51 -0.87 16.37 -13.83
C GLU A 51 0.56 16.87 -13.57
N LEU A 52 1.55 15.98 -13.65
CA LEU A 52 2.94 16.28 -13.30
C LEU A 52 3.74 16.86 -14.47
N GLY A 53 3.39 16.53 -15.72
CA GLY A 53 4.12 16.95 -16.92
C GLY A 53 5.50 16.30 -17.05
N VAL A 54 5.67 15.12 -16.48
CA VAL A 54 6.84 14.24 -16.64
C VAL A 54 6.34 12.85 -16.98
N ASP A 55 7.19 12.02 -17.61
CA ASP A 55 6.84 10.62 -17.83
C ASP A 55 6.61 9.91 -16.50
N VAL A 56 5.55 9.10 -16.40
CA VAL A 56 5.21 8.33 -15.20
C VAL A 56 5.01 6.87 -15.54
N GLU A 57 5.68 5.97 -14.83
CA GLU A 57 5.63 4.53 -15.11
C GLU A 57 5.30 3.73 -13.84
N PHE A 58 4.30 2.86 -13.93
CA PHE A 58 3.99 1.88 -12.89
C PHE A 58 4.92 0.67 -12.99
N VAL A 59 5.61 0.35 -11.90
CA VAL A 59 6.51 -0.80 -11.77
C VAL A 59 5.86 -1.86 -10.89
N PRO A 60 5.34 -2.95 -11.45
CA PRO A 60 4.77 -4.04 -10.67
C PRO A 60 5.85 -4.78 -9.89
N VAL A 61 5.52 -5.20 -8.67
CA VAL A 61 6.42 -5.96 -7.79
C VAL A 61 5.77 -7.27 -7.36
N LYS A 62 6.57 -8.26 -7.01
CA LYS A 62 6.10 -9.62 -6.69
C LYS A 62 5.73 -9.85 -5.22
N SER A 63 6.02 -8.92 -4.32
CA SER A 63 5.69 -9.02 -2.90
C SER A 63 5.75 -7.66 -2.22
N TYR A 64 5.11 -7.55 -1.07
CA TYR A 64 5.18 -6.38 -0.19
C TYR A 64 6.62 -5.99 0.17
N ALA A 65 7.47 -6.96 0.52
CA ALA A 65 8.88 -6.70 0.81
C ALA A 65 9.68 -6.24 -0.43
N ALA A 66 9.28 -6.67 -1.63
CA ALA A 66 9.90 -6.24 -2.87
C ALA A 66 9.61 -4.76 -3.16
N SER A 67 8.40 -4.24 -2.83
CA SER A 67 8.10 -2.81 -2.99
C SER A 67 8.97 -1.93 -2.09
N VAL A 68 9.16 -2.32 -0.81
CA VAL A 68 10.07 -1.63 0.11
C VAL A 68 11.51 -1.67 -0.39
N THR A 69 11.95 -2.81 -0.93
CA THR A 69 13.30 -2.96 -1.49
C THR A 69 13.50 -2.09 -2.74
N ALA A 70 12.52 -2.06 -3.64
CA ALA A 70 12.56 -1.21 -4.83
C ALA A 70 12.63 0.28 -4.45
N PHE A 71 11.84 0.71 -3.47
CA PHE A 71 11.84 2.07 -2.94
C PHE A 71 13.19 2.44 -2.30
N ARG A 72 13.74 1.56 -1.46
CA ARG A 72 15.06 1.76 -0.85
C ARG A 72 16.19 1.85 -1.89
N ASN A 73 16.14 1.02 -2.91
CA ASN A 73 17.16 0.96 -3.96
C ASN A 73 16.93 1.97 -5.09
N ASP A 74 15.98 2.90 -4.90
CA ASP A 74 15.70 3.96 -5.86
C ASP A 74 15.23 3.49 -7.24
N GLN A 75 14.62 2.33 -7.28
CA GLN A 75 13.96 1.80 -8.48
C GLN A 75 12.56 2.39 -8.68
N ILE A 76 11.97 2.89 -7.60
CA ILE A 76 10.71 3.64 -7.58
C ILE A 76 10.86 4.83 -6.62
N GLN A 77 10.21 5.97 -6.93
CA GLN A 77 10.28 7.17 -6.12
C GLN A 77 9.01 7.48 -5.35
N LEU A 78 7.90 6.88 -5.74
CA LEU A 78 6.59 7.01 -5.14
C LEU A 78 6.00 5.61 -4.97
N ALA A 79 5.25 5.35 -3.89
CA ALA A 79 4.57 4.07 -3.75
C ALA A 79 3.29 4.17 -2.93
N TRP A 80 2.27 3.41 -3.35
CA TRP A 80 1.10 3.08 -2.58
C TRP A 80 1.42 1.91 -1.65
N PHE A 81 1.63 2.21 -0.39
CA PHE A 81 1.99 1.25 0.66
C PHE A 81 0.84 1.01 1.62
N GLY A 82 0.81 -0.15 2.26
CA GLY A 82 0.12 -0.31 3.54
C GLY A 82 0.91 0.36 4.67
N GLY A 83 0.28 0.58 5.82
CA GLY A 83 0.88 1.28 6.96
C GLY A 83 2.26 0.73 7.34
N LEU A 84 2.38 -0.60 7.55
CA LEU A 84 3.65 -1.25 7.93
C LEU A 84 4.73 -1.10 6.84
N THR A 85 4.40 -1.37 5.58
CA THR A 85 5.38 -1.23 4.49
C THR A 85 5.78 0.23 4.26
N GLY A 86 4.84 1.17 4.44
CA GLY A 86 5.13 2.61 4.42
C GLY A 86 6.09 3.03 5.54
N VAL A 87 5.86 2.56 6.77
CA VAL A 87 6.78 2.77 7.90
C VAL A 87 8.16 2.20 7.57
N GLN A 88 8.23 0.94 7.10
CA GLN A 88 9.51 0.31 6.72
C GLN A 88 10.24 1.07 5.60
N ALA A 89 9.52 1.58 4.61
CA ALA A 89 10.10 2.37 3.53
C ALA A 89 10.66 3.71 4.02
N ARG A 90 9.93 4.42 4.88
CA ARG A 90 10.36 5.69 5.48
C ARG A 90 11.54 5.53 6.43
N LEU A 91 11.60 4.45 7.20
CA LEU A 91 12.77 4.14 8.04
C LEU A 91 14.02 3.78 7.21
N ALA A 92 13.83 3.22 6.01
CA ALA A 92 14.92 2.79 5.14
C ALA A 92 15.49 3.89 4.23
N VAL A 93 14.76 4.99 3.99
CA VAL A 93 15.14 6.06 3.06
C VAL A 93 15.08 7.41 3.76
N PRO A 94 16.21 8.15 3.84
CA PRO A 94 16.22 9.48 4.46
C PRO A 94 15.20 10.44 3.84
N ASP A 95 14.56 11.24 4.67
CA ASP A 95 13.59 12.27 4.30
C ASP A 95 12.37 11.77 3.50
N ALA A 96 12.20 10.46 3.39
CA ALA A 96 10.99 9.88 2.81
C ALA A 96 9.78 10.19 3.70
N ARG A 97 8.66 10.53 3.07
CA ARG A 97 7.46 10.96 3.80
C ARG A 97 6.18 10.40 3.20
N ALA A 98 5.21 10.13 4.06
CA ALA A 98 3.82 9.94 3.66
C ALA A 98 3.27 11.31 3.21
N ILE A 99 2.57 11.34 2.08
CA ILE A 99 2.06 12.60 1.49
C ILE A 99 0.56 12.59 1.31
N ALA A 100 -0.04 11.42 1.10
CA ALA A 100 -1.49 11.27 0.95
C ALA A 100 -1.95 9.91 1.47
N GLN A 101 -3.21 9.82 1.86
CA GLN A 101 -3.91 8.60 2.25
C GLN A 101 -5.37 8.68 1.81
N GLY A 102 -6.05 7.57 1.67
CA GLY A 102 -7.48 7.59 1.41
C GLY A 102 -8.23 8.15 2.62
N LYS A 103 -9.40 8.73 2.38
CA LYS A 103 -10.25 9.30 3.44
C LYS A 103 -10.65 8.25 4.50
N GLU A 104 -10.72 6.98 4.12
CA GLU A 104 -11.06 5.84 4.97
C GLU A 104 -9.84 5.27 5.72
N ASP A 105 -8.62 5.55 5.24
CA ASP A 105 -7.40 4.92 5.76
C ASP A 105 -7.05 5.27 7.21
N PRO A 106 -7.40 6.46 7.77
CA PRO A 106 -7.19 6.72 9.20
C PRO A 106 -7.97 5.83 10.16
N ILE A 107 -9.07 5.22 9.69
CA ILE A 107 -9.97 4.37 10.49
C ILE A 107 -10.16 2.99 9.85
N PHE A 108 -9.11 2.47 9.26
CA PHE A 108 -9.10 1.18 8.58
C PHE A 108 -9.32 0.01 9.55
N VAL A 109 -9.90 -1.09 9.06
CA VAL A 109 -10.10 -2.32 9.86
C VAL A 109 -9.65 -3.56 9.10
N SER A 110 -9.33 -4.62 9.83
CA SER A 110 -9.20 -5.97 9.30
C SER A 110 -10.45 -6.77 9.58
N TYR A 111 -10.90 -7.52 8.58
CA TYR A 111 -11.89 -8.57 8.80
C TYR A 111 -11.19 -9.89 9.11
N PHE A 112 -11.71 -10.58 10.14
CA PHE A 112 -11.50 -11.99 10.34
C PHE A 112 -12.66 -12.72 9.66
N ILE A 113 -12.33 -13.57 8.70
CA ILE A 113 -13.29 -14.38 7.96
C ILE A 113 -13.12 -15.86 8.30
N ALA A 114 -14.20 -16.59 8.34
CA ALA A 114 -14.19 -18.04 8.56
C ALA A 114 -14.97 -18.77 7.49
N ASN A 115 -14.52 -20.00 7.18
CA ASN A 115 -15.31 -20.91 6.36
C ASN A 115 -16.62 -21.28 7.12
N THR A 116 -17.73 -21.28 6.41
CA THR A 116 -19.06 -21.58 6.99
C THR A 116 -19.13 -22.96 7.67
N GLU A 117 -18.31 -23.94 7.26
CA GLU A 117 -18.25 -25.25 7.90
C GLU A 117 -17.70 -25.22 9.33
N THR A 118 -17.02 -24.14 9.74
CA THR A 118 -16.55 -23.95 11.13
C THR A 118 -17.69 -23.74 12.12
N GLY A 119 -18.85 -23.30 11.64
CA GLY A 119 -19.98 -22.94 12.49
C GLY A 119 -19.77 -21.64 13.29
N LEU A 120 -18.69 -20.88 13.03
CA LEU A 120 -18.47 -19.57 13.64
C LEU A 120 -19.42 -18.54 13.01
N GLU A 121 -20.02 -17.73 13.86
CA GLU A 121 -20.91 -16.64 13.46
C GLU A 121 -20.26 -15.28 13.75
N GLN A 122 -20.77 -14.24 13.12
CA GLN A 122 -20.31 -12.86 13.36
C GLN A 122 -20.58 -12.43 14.80
N SER A 123 -19.59 -11.81 15.43
CA SER A 123 -19.64 -11.34 16.81
C SER A 123 -18.96 -9.96 16.93
N ASP A 124 -19.41 -9.15 17.87
CA ASP A 124 -18.78 -7.89 18.26
C ASP A 124 -17.53 -8.11 19.15
N THR A 125 -17.35 -9.31 19.68
CA THR A 125 -16.18 -9.70 20.49
C THR A 125 -15.34 -10.72 19.76
N PHE A 126 -14.05 -10.78 20.09
CA PHE A 126 -13.13 -11.76 19.48
C PHE A 126 -13.65 -13.19 19.67
N PRO A 127 -13.69 -14.01 18.61
CA PRO A 127 -14.27 -15.35 18.65
C PRO A 127 -13.35 -16.35 19.35
N GLU A 128 -13.41 -16.50 20.65
CA GLU A 128 -12.62 -17.48 21.42
C GLU A 128 -12.83 -18.93 20.93
N ALA A 129 -14.00 -19.24 20.37
CA ALA A 129 -14.29 -20.54 19.77
C ALA A 129 -13.41 -20.87 18.55
N ALA A 130 -12.66 -19.89 18.01
CA ALA A 130 -11.65 -20.09 16.99
C ALA A 130 -10.39 -20.84 17.49
N LYS A 131 -10.24 -21.00 18.82
CA LYS A 131 -9.08 -21.68 19.40
C LYS A 131 -8.92 -23.11 18.87
N GLY A 132 -7.72 -23.43 18.44
CA GLY A 132 -7.39 -24.75 17.88
C GLY A 132 -7.77 -24.95 16.41
N MET A 133 -8.40 -23.99 15.75
CA MET A 133 -8.64 -23.99 14.31
C MET A 133 -7.37 -23.59 13.54
N SER A 134 -7.35 -23.77 12.22
CA SER A 134 -6.26 -23.29 11.38
C SER A 134 -6.48 -21.82 10.98
N PHE A 135 -5.40 -21.02 10.92
CA PHE A 135 -5.46 -19.59 10.63
C PHE A 135 -4.43 -19.17 9.57
N THR A 136 -4.86 -18.41 8.58
CA THR A 136 -3.95 -17.80 7.61
C THR A 136 -3.93 -16.26 7.72
N PHE A 137 -2.75 -15.72 7.88
CA PHE A 137 -2.48 -14.31 7.62
C PHE A 137 -2.44 -14.03 6.12
N GLY A 138 -2.45 -12.74 5.72
CA GLY A 138 -2.16 -12.27 4.37
C GLY A 138 -0.66 -12.32 4.05
N ALA A 139 -0.10 -11.21 3.52
CA ALA A 139 1.35 -11.08 3.34
C ALA A 139 2.07 -10.83 4.68
N LYS A 140 3.32 -11.30 4.80
CA LYS A 140 4.11 -11.19 6.04
C LYS A 140 4.35 -9.77 6.53
N THR A 141 4.35 -8.80 5.62
CA THR A 141 4.54 -7.37 5.91
C THR A 141 3.30 -6.53 5.64
N SER A 142 2.12 -7.18 5.58
CA SER A 142 0.83 -6.49 5.51
C SER A 142 0.43 -5.93 6.87
N THR A 143 -0.15 -4.73 6.91
CA THR A 143 -0.76 -4.17 8.11
C THR A 143 -2.04 -4.91 8.45
N SER A 144 -3.02 -4.86 7.55
CA SER A 144 -4.35 -5.44 7.74
C SER A 144 -4.41 -6.96 7.60
N GLY A 145 -3.47 -7.56 6.87
CA GLY A 145 -3.39 -9.03 6.73
C GLY A 145 -2.45 -9.69 7.73
N ARG A 146 -1.64 -8.94 8.50
CA ARG A 146 -0.64 -9.54 9.41
C ARG A 146 -0.45 -8.77 10.71
N LEU A 147 0.03 -7.53 10.67
CA LEU A 147 0.44 -6.78 11.86
C LEU A 147 -0.72 -6.63 12.85
N MET A 148 -1.80 -5.98 12.42
CA MET A 148 -2.93 -5.68 13.28
C MET A 148 -3.73 -6.93 13.67
N PRO A 149 -3.98 -7.90 12.79
CA PRO A 149 -4.54 -9.19 13.20
C PRO A 149 -3.73 -9.90 14.26
N GLU A 150 -2.39 -9.98 14.15
CA GLU A 150 -1.57 -10.60 15.19
C GLU A 150 -1.61 -9.82 16.50
N TYR A 151 -1.50 -8.50 16.43
CA TYR A 151 -1.59 -7.65 17.61
C TYR A 151 -2.90 -7.93 18.38
N TRP A 152 -4.04 -7.91 17.69
CA TRP A 152 -5.33 -8.14 18.32
C TRP A 152 -5.54 -9.57 18.80
N ILE A 153 -5.06 -10.60 18.09
CA ILE A 153 -5.04 -11.97 18.61
C ILE A 153 -4.34 -12.02 19.96
N ARG A 154 -3.16 -11.39 20.09
CA ARG A 154 -2.42 -11.35 21.34
C ARG A 154 -3.12 -10.55 22.44
N GLN A 155 -3.73 -9.42 22.10
CA GLN A 155 -4.47 -8.59 23.08
C GLN A 155 -5.70 -9.31 23.63
N GLU A 156 -6.48 -9.93 22.75
CA GLU A 156 -7.75 -10.57 23.13
C GLU A 156 -7.55 -11.93 23.82
N THR A 157 -6.51 -12.68 23.43
CA THR A 157 -6.31 -14.05 23.95
C THR A 157 -5.18 -14.16 24.98
N GLY A 158 -4.26 -13.20 25.03
CA GLY A 158 -3.02 -13.31 25.79
C GLY A 158 -2.02 -14.31 25.23
N GLU A 159 -2.29 -14.91 24.07
CA GLU A 159 -1.49 -15.97 23.45
C GLU A 159 -0.92 -15.52 22.09
N ALA A 160 0.24 -16.06 21.71
CA ALA A 160 0.72 -15.90 20.35
C ALA A 160 -0.19 -16.69 19.38
N PRO A 161 -0.33 -16.26 18.10
CA PRO A 161 -1.16 -16.99 17.14
C PRO A 161 -0.82 -18.47 17.03
N GLU A 162 0.46 -18.84 17.07
CA GLU A 162 0.94 -20.23 17.01
C GLU A 162 0.58 -21.06 18.24
N ALA A 163 0.24 -20.42 19.36
CA ALA A 163 -0.23 -21.09 20.57
C ALA A 163 -1.76 -21.20 20.60
N PHE A 164 -2.44 -20.20 20.04
CA PHE A 164 -3.91 -20.16 20.02
C PHE A 164 -4.50 -21.04 18.91
N PHE A 165 -3.94 -20.98 17.71
CA PHE A 165 -4.38 -21.76 16.55
C PHE A 165 -3.59 -23.05 16.40
N SER A 166 -4.20 -24.11 15.86
CA SER A 166 -3.53 -25.40 15.60
C SER A 166 -2.49 -25.33 14.48
N LYS A 167 -2.67 -24.37 13.55
CA LYS A 167 -1.79 -24.12 12.42
C LYS A 167 -1.90 -22.67 12.01
N VAL A 168 -0.76 -22.02 11.76
CA VAL A 168 -0.68 -20.65 11.27
C VAL A 168 0.11 -20.61 9.96
N GLY A 169 -0.35 -19.81 8.99
CA GLY A 169 0.32 -19.65 7.71
C GLY A 169 0.11 -18.27 7.10
N PHE A 170 0.54 -18.12 5.85
CA PHE A 170 0.46 -16.87 5.08
C PHE A 170 -0.05 -17.17 3.68
N SER A 171 -1.08 -16.44 3.25
CA SER A 171 -1.67 -16.56 1.92
C SER A 171 -0.88 -15.80 0.84
N GLY A 172 -0.24 -14.68 1.24
CA GLY A 172 0.53 -13.82 0.34
C GLY A 172 -0.17 -12.51 -0.04
N ASP A 173 -1.49 -12.51 -0.24
CA ASP A 173 -2.33 -11.36 -0.53
C ASP A 173 -3.76 -11.54 0.00
N HIS A 174 -4.58 -10.49 -0.06
CA HIS A 174 -5.95 -10.53 0.51
C HIS A 174 -6.92 -11.36 -0.31
N SER A 175 -6.84 -11.31 -1.65
CA SER A 175 -7.69 -12.12 -2.52
C SER A 175 -7.41 -13.61 -2.34
N GLN A 176 -6.13 -13.98 -2.15
CA GLN A 176 -5.75 -15.35 -1.85
C GLN A 176 -6.22 -15.79 -0.47
N THR A 177 -6.20 -14.91 0.55
CA THR A 177 -6.79 -15.20 1.87
C THR A 177 -8.26 -15.60 1.72
N LEU A 178 -9.04 -14.78 0.99
CA LEU A 178 -10.46 -15.04 0.76
C LEU A 178 -10.68 -16.39 0.08
N ARG A 179 -9.94 -16.68 -1.01
CA ARG A 179 -10.04 -17.95 -1.74
C ARG A 179 -9.67 -19.18 -0.87
N LEU A 180 -8.61 -19.07 -0.07
CA LEU A 180 -8.15 -20.18 0.77
C LEU A 180 -9.14 -20.49 1.89
N VAL A 181 -9.75 -19.49 2.50
CA VAL A 181 -10.79 -19.68 3.51
C VAL A 181 -12.08 -20.22 2.85
N ALA A 182 -12.51 -19.62 1.73
CA ALA A 182 -13.69 -20.08 1.01
C ALA A 182 -13.62 -21.55 0.58
N SER A 183 -12.44 -22.02 0.17
CA SER A 183 -12.23 -23.42 -0.22
C SER A 183 -12.09 -24.38 0.95
N GLY A 184 -12.07 -23.92 2.21
CA GLY A 184 -11.82 -24.74 3.39
C GLY A 184 -10.37 -25.21 3.56
N ALA A 185 -9.41 -24.69 2.77
CA ALA A 185 -7.99 -24.96 2.95
C ALA A 185 -7.44 -24.39 4.28
N TRP A 186 -8.10 -23.35 4.78
CA TRP A 186 -7.92 -22.75 6.09
C TRP A 186 -9.30 -22.46 6.70
N ASP A 187 -9.43 -22.70 7.99
CA ASP A 187 -10.67 -22.46 8.71
C ASP A 187 -10.97 -20.96 8.82
N ILE A 188 -9.92 -20.16 9.12
CA ILE A 188 -10.01 -18.73 9.39
C ILE A 188 -8.87 -17.99 8.68
N GLY A 189 -9.12 -16.75 8.31
CA GLY A 189 -8.10 -15.84 7.78
C GLY A 189 -8.38 -14.40 8.13
N ALA A 190 -7.35 -13.53 7.99
CA ALA A 190 -7.50 -12.10 8.16
C ALA A 190 -7.14 -11.35 6.87
N LEU A 191 -7.96 -10.38 6.50
CA LEU A 191 -7.78 -9.58 5.29
C LEU A 191 -8.30 -8.15 5.44
N ASN A 192 -7.95 -7.34 4.47
CA ASN A 192 -8.44 -5.98 4.26
C ASN A 192 -9.96 -5.99 4.01
N PHE A 193 -10.69 -5.17 4.75
CA PHE A 193 -12.15 -5.08 4.66
C PHE A 193 -12.61 -4.69 3.24
N ALA A 194 -11.93 -3.73 2.59
CA ALA A 194 -12.33 -3.22 1.28
C ALA A 194 -12.22 -4.29 0.17
N VAL A 195 -11.27 -5.23 0.27
CA VAL A 195 -11.18 -6.36 -0.67
C VAL A 195 -12.35 -7.32 -0.47
N TYR A 196 -12.76 -7.56 0.77
CA TYR A 196 -13.92 -8.39 1.05
C TYR A 196 -15.23 -7.73 0.60
N ASP A 197 -15.42 -6.46 0.95
CA ASP A 197 -16.64 -5.72 0.59
C ASP A 197 -16.79 -5.60 -0.93
N LYS A 198 -15.69 -5.34 -1.64
CA LYS A 198 -15.68 -5.37 -3.11
C LYS A 198 -16.06 -6.75 -3.67
N ALA A 199 -15.57 -7.84 -3.08
CA ALA A 199 -15.97 -9.19 -3.49
C ALA A 199 -17.47 -9.43 -3.25
N VAL A 200 -18.06 -8.86 -2.19
CA VAL A 200 -19.51 -8.89 -1.96
C VAL A 200 -20.25 -8.10 -3.03
N GLU A 201 -19.82 -6.89 -3.37
CA GLU A 201 -20.41 -6.05 -4.42
C GLU A 201 -20.36 -6.72 -5.79
N GLU A 202 -19.26 -7.37 -6.12
CA GLU A 202 -19.06 -8.10 -7.37
C GLU A 202 -19.82 -9.45 -7.40
N GLY A 203 -20.41 -9.89 -6.29
CA GLY A 203 -21.10 -11.18 -6.18
C GLY A 203 -20.15 -12.37 -6.32
N ALA A 204 -18.90 -12.22 -5.83
CA ALA A 204 -17.90 -13.29 -5.90
C ALA A 204 -18.38 -14.54 -5.13
N PRO A 205 -18.23 -15.75 -5.69
CA PRO A 205 -18.72 -16.97 -5.05
C PRO A 205 -18.04 -17.28 -3.71
N GLU A 206 -16.84 -16.80 -3.49
CA GLU A 206 -16.08 -17.00 -2.26
C GLU A 206 -16.80 -16.46 -1.02
N VAL A 207 -17.54 -15.35 -1.15
CA VAL A 207 -18.25 -14.73 -0.02
C VAL A 207 -19.47 -15.55 0.44
N GLU A 208 -19.89 -16.53 -0.34
CA GLU A 208 -20.95 -17.46 0.09
C GLU A 208 -20.48 -18.43 1.17
N THR A 209 -19.21 -18.83 1.13
CA THR A 209 -18.61 -19.84 2.01
C THR A 209 -17.57 -19.28 3.00
N ALA A 210 -17.06 -18.07 2.78
CA ALA A 210 -16.21 -17.35 3.72
C ALA A 210 -16.95 -16.14 4.25
N LYS A 211 -17.29 -16.12 5.54
CA LYS A 211 -18.08 -15.07 6.18
C LYS A 211 -17.26 -14.30 7.18
N VAL A 212 -17.53 -12.99 7.32
CA VAL A 212 -16.93 -12.18 8.37
C VAL A 212 -17.45 -12.64 9.71
N ILE A 213 -16.52 -12.95 10.63
CA ILE A 213 -16.83 -13.40 12.00
C ILE A 213 -16.47 -12.34 13.04
N TRP A 214 -15.51 -11.45 12.73
CA TRP A 214 -15.10 -10.36 13.61
C TRP A 214 -14.31 -9.31 12.82
N GLN A 215 -14.30 -8.09 13.32
CA GLN A 215 -13.45 -7.00 12.82
C GLN A 215 -12.61 -6.40 13.92
N THR A 216 -11.39 -5.99 13.58
CA THR A 216 -10.52 -5.29 14.53
C THR A 216 -11.07 -3.91 14.88
N PRO A 217 -10.70 -3.33 16.04
CA PRO A 217 -10.75 -1.89 16.23
C PRO A 217 -10.00 -1.14 15.10
N PRO A 218 -10.37 0.14 14.83
CA PRO A 218 -9.78 0.90 13.74
C PRO A 218 -8.32 1.28 14.00
N TYR A 219 -7.55 1.42 12.91
CA TYR A 219 -6.14 1.81 12.90
C TYR A 219 -5.80 2.49 11.56
N PRO A 220 -4.71 3.29 11.45
CA PRO A 220 -4.28 3.85 10.17
C PRO A 220 -3.62 2.78 9.29
N ASP A 221 -3.93 2.74 7.97
CA ASP A 221 -3.31 1.78 7.06
C ASP A 221 -2.73 2.46 5.82
N TYR A 222 -3.37 2.41 4.66
CA TYR A 222 -2.75 2.74 3.40
C TYR A 222 -2.28 4.20 3.27
N ASN A 223 -1.18 4.39 2.51
CA ASN A 223 -0.61 5.71 2.25
C ASN A 223 0.21 5.74 0.97
N TRP A 224 0.25 6.91 0.35
CA TRP A 224 1.26 7.28 -0.63
C TRP A 224 2.49 7.81 0.08
N THR A 225 3.62 7.13 -0.11
CA THR A 225 4.93 7.55 0.41
C THR A 225 5.84 7.92 -0.74
N ILE A 226 6.49 9.07 -0.64
CA ILE A 226 7.43 9.62 -1.62
C ILE A 226 8.84 9.69 -1.04
N ARG A 227 9.86 9.51 -1.90
CA ARG A 227 11.27 9.67 -1.50
C ARG A 227 11.60 11.14 -1.23
N GLY A 228 12.54 11.38 -0.31
CA GLY A 228 12.98 12.72 0.04
C GLY A 228 13.83 13.43 -1.02
N ASP A 229 14.39 12.69 -1.99
CA ASP A 229 15.29 13.21 -3.01
C ASP A 229 14.60 13.57 -4.35
N VAL A 230 13.27 13.51 -4.44
CA VAL A 230 12.54 13.75 -5.69
C VAL A 230 12.67 15.21 -6.17
N ASP A 231 12.69 16.19 -5.26
CA ASP A 231 12.84 17.61 -5.62
C ASP A 231 14.22 17.89 -6.26
N ALA A 232 15.25 17.16 -5.82
CA ALA A 232 16.58 17.27 -6.44
C ALA A 232 16.62 16.74 -7.87
N ARG A 233 15.70 15.82 -8.23
CA ARG A 233 15.60 15.23 -9.58
C ARG A 233 14.68 16.00 -10.49
N PHE A 234 13.46 16.26 -10.03
CA PHE A 234 12.37 16.76 -10.85
C PHE A 234 12.19 18.28 -10.71
N GLY A 235 12.91 18.92 -9.78
CA GLY A 235 12.82 20.34 -9.49
C GLY A 235 12.16 20.63 -8.13
N GLU A 236 12.49 21.80 -7.57
CA GLU A 236 11.98 22.25 -6.27
C GLU A 236 10.44 22.28 -6.24
N GLY A 237 9.85 21.71 -5.18
CA GLY A 237 8.39 21.62 -5.00
C GLY A 237 7.73 20.47 -5.77
N PHE A 238 8.49 19.56 -6.39
CA PHE A 238 7.91 18.44 -7.12
C PHE A 238 7.12 17.50 -6.21
N ALA A 239 7.61 17.21 -5.01
CA ALA A 239 6.89 16.38 -4.05
C ALA A 239 5.53 16.98 -3.66
N ASP A 240 5.45 18.30 -3.51
CA ASP A 240 4.19 18.98 -3.21
C ASP A 240 3.24 18.97 -4.41
N LYS A 241 3.79 19.01 -5.63
CA LYS A 241 3.00 18.83 -6.85
C LYS A 241 2.41 17.43 -6.96
N VAL A 242 3.18 16.38 -6.61
CA VAL A 242 2.69 15.01 -6.55
C VAL A 242 1.58 14.88 -5.49
N GLN A 243 1.78 15.45 -4.30
CA GLN A 243 0.74 15.47 -3.27
C GLN A 243 -0.54 16.15 -3.76
N ALA A 244 -0.41 17.32 -4.39
CA ALA A 244 -1.56 18.05 -4.93
C ALA A 244 -2.31 17.25 -6.00
N ALA A 245 -1.59 16.56 -6.90
CA ALA A 245 -2.18 15.70 -7.90
C ALA A 245 -2.96 14.53 -7.27
N LEU A 246 -2.38 13.86 -6.25
CA LEU A 246 -3.06 12.78 -5.56
C LEU A 246 -4.33 13.25 -4.84
N ILE A 247 -4.26 14.36 -4.11
CA ILE A 247 -5.42 14.93 -3.39
C ILE A 247 -6.49 15.47 -4.36
N GLY A 248 -6.06 15.99 -5.51
CA GLY A 248 -6.95 16.50 -6.55
C GLY A 248 -7.61 15.42 -7.41
N MET A 249 -7.28 14.15 -7.22
CA MET A 249 -7.91 13.04 -7.95
C MET A 249 -9.37 12.90 -7.54
N ASP A 250 -10.28 13.26 -8.44
CA ASP A 250 -11.73 13.26 -8.23
C ASP A 250 -12.50 12.39 -9.26
N ASP A 251 -11.79 11.80 -10.22
CA ASP A 251 -12.37 10.87 -11.18
C ASP A 251 -12.78 9.57 -10.45
N PRO A 252 -14.09 9.22 -10.44
CA PRO A 252 -14.57 8.04 -9.74
C PRO A 252 -13.98 6.72 -10.28
N ASP A 253 -13.62 6.64 -11.57
CA ASP A 253 -13.01 5.43 -12.14
C ASP A 253 -11.57 5.27 -11.66
N LEU A 254 -10.82 6.36 -11.45
CA LEU A 254 -9.50 6.34 -10.85
C LEU A 254 -9.57 6.01 -9.35
N LEU A 255 -10.51 6.63 -8.63
CA LEU A 255 -10.70 6.37 -7.19
C LEU A 255 -11.17 4.93 -6.91
N ALA A 256 -11.97 4.35 -7.80
CA ALA A 256 -12.37 2.94 -7.73
C ALA A 256 -11.17 1.97 -7.81
N ALA A 257 -10.02 2.43 -8.37
CA ALA A 257 -8.79 1.68 -8.33
C ALA A 257 -8.27 1.45 -6.91
N PHE A 258 -8.61 2.31 -5.96
CA PHE A 258 -8.15 2.28 -4.57
C PHE A 258 -9.24 1.85 -3.58
N PRO A 259 -10.45 1.57 -3.96
CA PRO A 259 -11.75 1.71 -3.34
C PRO A 259 -11.77 2.75 -2.21
N ARG A 260 -11.58 4.02 -2.59
CA ARG A 260 -11.59 5.19 -1.69
C ARG A 260 -12.48 6.29 -2.29
N GLU A 261 -13.13 7.06 -1.41
CA GLU A 261 -13.95 8.20 -1.84
C GLU A 261 -13.09 9.38 -2.33
N ALA A 262 -11.94 9.58 -1.71
CA ALA A 262 -11.01 10.66 -2.01
C ALA A 262 -9.66 10.41 -1.33
N PHE A 263 -8.64 11.15 -1.74
CA PHE A 263 -7.38 11.25 -1.00
C PHE A 263 -7.35 12.51 -0.14
N ILE A 264 -6.75 12.39 1.04
CA ILE A 264 -6.49 13.48 1.99
C ILE A 264 -4.98 13.56 2.28
N PRO A 265 -4.46 14.71 2.77
CA PRO A 265 -3.07 14.80 3.19
C PRO A 265 -2.73 13.75 4.25
N ALA A 266 -1.49 13.27 4.22
CA ALA A 266 -0.92 12.41 5.24
C ALA A 266 0.45 12.93 5.70
N ALA A 267 0.82 12.55 6.91
CA ALA A 267 2.13 12.81 7.50
C ALA A 267 2.69 11.52 8.14
N ASN A 268 3.98 11.47 8.41
CA ASN A 268 4.60 10.30 9.03
C ASN A 268 4.01 9.98 10.41
N GLU A 269 3.63 11.04 11.13
CA GLU A 269 3.04 10.98 12.48
C GLU A 269 1.71 10.22 12.51
N ASP A 270 0.94 10.24 11.42
CA ASP A 270 -0.34 9.53 11.32
C ASP A 270 -0.14 8.00 11.48
N PHE A 271 1.04 7.50 11.14
CA PHE A 271 1.40 6.08 11.16
C PHE A 271 2.25 5.68 12.38
N GLN A 272 2.43 6.58 13.35
CA GLN A 272 3.14 6.27 14.59
C GLN A 272 2.54 5.06 15.33
N PRO A 273 1.22 4.88 15.45
CA PRO A 273 0.63 3.70 16.08
C PRO A 273 1.04 2.38 15.38
N ILE A 274 1.19 2.40 14.06
CA ILE A 274 1.63 1.24 13.29
C ILE A 274 3.10 0.92 13.56
N GLU A 275 3.94 1.96 13.64
CA GLU A 275 5.36 1.80 13.97
C GLU A 275 5.54 1.23 15.38
N GLU A 276 4.82 1.75 16.36
CA GLU A 276 4.86 1.28 17.75
C GLU A 276 4.42 -0.18 17.87
N THR A 277 3.30 -0.54 17.24
CA THR A 277 2.82 -1.92 17.20
C THR A 277 3.80 -2.86 16.51
N ALA A 278 4.42 -2.41 15.42
CA ALA A 278 5.41 -3.22 14.70
C ALA A 278 6.69 -3.45 15.52
N LYS A 279 7.13 -2.47 16.32
CA LYS A 279 8.22 -2.62 17.28
C LYS A 279 7.86 -3.58 18.41
N GLU A 280 6.66 -3.45 18.97
CA GLU A 280 6.17 -4.34 20.04
C GLU A 280 6.17 -5.80 19.59
N LEU A 281 5.77 -6.07 18.35
CA LEU A 281 5.77 -7.43 17.77
C LEU A 281 7.12 -7.86 17.17
N GLY A 282 8.16 -7.01 17.22
CA GLY A 282 9.49 -7.31 16.68
C GLY A 282 9.54 -7.43 15.16
N LEU A 283 8.65 -6.78 14.44
CA LEU A 283 8.61 -6.77 12.97
C LEU A 283 9.48 -5.66 12.36
N ILE A 284 9.88 -4.68 13.15
CA ILE A 284 10.90 -3.65 12.88
C ILE A 284 11.73 -3.42 14.12
N GLU A 285 12.94 -2.81 13.94
CA GLU A 285 13.87 -2.47 15.03
C GLU A 285 13.49 -1.15 15.75
#